data_0a370069b6dd94da13a30d13e392f23f
#
_entry.id   0a370069b6dd94da13a30d13e392f23f
#
_cell.length_a   1.000
_cell.length_b   1.000
_cell.length_c   1.000
_cell.angle_alpha   90.00
_cell.angle_beta   90.00
_cell.angle_gamma   90.00
#
_symmetry.space_group_name_H-M   'P 1'
#
loop_
_entity.id
_entity.type
_entity.pdbx_description
1 polymer ?
#
loop_
_entity_poly.entity_id
_entity_poly.type
_entity_poly.pdbx_seq_one_letter_code
_entity_poly.pdbx_strand_id
1 'polypeptide(L)'
;MTLPTRSSLDAARIQSARLRRQMIAAQEELDWRCYRLYGLLPAGSDEADFEHPTPPEVALGERAFEIVLARRVAAGQSTTWFERHASTPITEIPGHWPDDYRGVVQRRIALIESDRNIGLIERPEYKRRWNSPSWESLEQAALRDWLLARLESPRYWAASAEQLPQITSTSRLADALQHDAEFMQIAELYAGHADFRTAQLVAELVA
;
A
#
# COMPACT_ATOMS: atom_id res chain seq x y z
N MET A 1 -9.79 22.97 -6.77
CA MET A 1 -9.23 21.61 -6.65
C MET A 1 -9.69 20.82 -7.86
N THR A 2 -8.80 20.21 -8.64
CA THR A 2 -9.21 19.46 -9.83
C THR A 2 -9.74 18.11 -9.41
N LEU A 3 -10.91 17.71 -9.91
CA LEU A 3 -11.47 16.38 -9.62
C LEU A 3 -10.63 15.26 -10.25
N PRO A 4 -10.57 14.10 -9.62
CA PRO A 4 -9.86 12.96 -10.18
C PRO A 4 -10.56 12.43 -11.44
N THR A 5 -9.75 11.88 -12.35
CA THR A 5 -10.18 11.09 -13.50
C THR A 5 -9.70 9.66 -13.34
N ARG A 6 -10.26 8.69 -14.07
CA ARG A 6 -9.76 7.31 -14.05
C ARG A 6 -8.26 7.25 -14.34
N SER A 7 -7.81 7.97 -15.37
CA SER A 7 -6.37 8.02 -15.73
C SER A 7 -5.50 8.59 -14.61
N SER A 8 -5.96 9.63 -13.90
CA SER A 8 -5.19 10.20 -12.78
C SER A 8 -5.14 9.26 -11.57
N LEU A 9 -6.21 8.51 -11.29
CA LEU A 9 -6.24 7.51 -10.23
C LEU A 9 -5.33 6.31 -10.56
N ASP A 10 -5.32 5.86 -11.82
CA ASP A 10 -4.43 4.78 -12.27
C ASP A 10 -2.96 5.20 -12.20
N ALA A 11 -2.63 6.43 -12.59
CA ALA A 11 -1.28 6.98 -12.44
C ALA A 11 -0.87 7.07 -10.96
N ALA A 12 -1.77 7.51 -10.08
CA ALA A 12 -1.53 7.57 -8.65
C ALA A 12 -1.33 6.19 -8.03
N ARG A 13 -2.08 5.17 -8.48
CA ARG A 13 -1.90 3.77 -8.08
C ARG A 13 -0.50 3.27 -8.39
N ILE A 14 -0.05 3.49 -9.63
CA ILE A 14 1.30 3.08 -10.06
C ILE A 14 2.37 3.78 -9.21
N GLN A 15 2.22 5.09 -9.01
CA GLN A 15 3.15 5.87 -8.19
C GLN A 15 3.17 5.41 -6.73
N SER A 16 2.02 5.14 -6.13
CA SER A 16 1.90 4.63 -4.76
C SER A 16 2.59 3.28 -4.60
N ALA A 17 2.38 2.36 -5.54
CA ALA A 17 3.04 1.05 -5.54
C ALA A 17 4.57 1.18 -5.65
N ARG A 18 5.05 2.09 -6.51
CA ARG A 18 6.48 2.37 -6.66
C ARG A 18 7.10 2.94 -5.37
N LEU A 19 6.48 3.97 -4.80
CA LEU A 19 6.94 4.57 -3.54
C LEU A 19 6.99 3.54 -2.41
N ARG A 20 6.00 2.66 -2.33
CA ARG A 20 5.99 1.58 -1.33
C ARG A 20 7.19 0.65 -1.48
N ARG A 21 7.54 0.24 -2.71
CA ARG A 21 8.74 -0.60 -2.97
C ARG A 21 10.02 0.11 -2.59
N GLN A 22 10.14 1.40 -2.88
CA GLN A 22 11.28 2.23 -2.47
C GLN A 22 11.38 2.34 -0.94
N MET A 23 10.25 2.51 -0.25
CA MET A 23 10.22 2.54 1.22
C MET A 23 10.61 1.21 1.84
N ILE A 24 10.22 0.08 1.25
CA ILE A 24 10.63 -1.26 1.69
C ILE A 24 12.14 -1.42 1.53
N ALA A 25 12.69 -1.06 0.36
CA ALA A 25 14.13 -1.08 0.11
C ALA A 25 14.90 -0.22 1.13
N ALA A 26 14.46 1.03 1.33
CA ALA A 26 15.10 1.93 2.31
C ALA A 26 15.03 1.40 3.74
N GLN A 27 13.95 0.71 4.13
CA GLN A 27 13.85 0.07 5.45
C GLN A 27 14.84 -1.10 5.59
N GLU A 28 15.00 -1.92 4.54
CA GLU A 28 16.00 -2.98 4.54
C GLU A 28 17.41 -2.42 4.72
N GLU A 29 17.77 -1.39 3.98
CA GLU A 29 19.09 -0.73 4.13
C GLU A 29 19.28 -0.15 5.53
N LEU A 30 18.25 0.48 6.08
CA LEU A 30 18.27 1.02 7.44
C LEU A 30 18.50 -0.08 8.49
N ASP A 31 17.82 -1.21 8.37
CA ASP A 31 17.99 -2.34 9.29
C ASP A 31 19.46 -2.83 9.29
N TRP A 32 20.05 -3.07 8.11
CA TRP A 32 21.43 -3.54 7.99
C TRP A 32 22.46 -2.51 8.44
N ARG A 33 22.21 -1.22 8.18
CA ARG A 33 23.00 -0.13 8.72
C ARG A 33 22.96 -0.07 10.25
N CYS A 34 21.78 -0.28 10.84
CA CYS A 34 21.67 -0.39 12.30
C CYS A 34 22.48 -1.58 12.83
N TYR A 35 22.46 -2.75 12.17
CA TYR A 35 23.23 -3.90 12.60
C TYR A 35 24.73 -3.59 12.61
N ARG A 36 25.24 -2.87 11.62
CA ARG A 36 26.64 -2.42 11.59
C ARG A 36 26.91 -1.43 12.74
N LEU A 37 26.08 -0.41 12.93
CA LEU A 37 26.26 0.60 13.98
C LEU A 37 26.25 0.01 15.40
N TYR A 38 25.48 -1.05 15.60
CA TYR A 38 25.41 -1.76 16.89
C TYR A 38 26.50 -2.88 17.01
N GLY A 39 27.36 -3.03 16.03
CA GLY A 39 28.44 -4.03 16.06
C GLY A 39 27.94 -5.48 16.00
N LEU A 40 26.81 -5.72 15.36
CA LEU A 40 26.20 -7.04 15.23
C LEU A 40 26.74 -7.81 14.01
N LEU A 41 27.36 -7.11 13.06
CA LEU A 41 27.93 -7.72 11.87
C LEU A 41 29.32 -8.35 12.19
N PRO A 42 29.79 -9.31 11.40
CA PRO A 42 31.10 -9.94 11.59
C PRO A 42 32.23 -8.90 11.64
N ALA A 43 33.22 -9.13 12.51
CA ALA A 43 34.36 -8.24 12.63
C ALA A 43 35.13 -8.14 11.30
N GLY A 44 35.44 -6.89 10.88
CA GLY A 44 36.14 -6.64 9.62
C GLY A 44 35.24 -6.57 8.38
N SER A 45 33.90 -6.63 8.54
CA SER A 45 32.97 -6.36 7.44
C SER A 45 33.03 -4.91 7.01
N ASP A 46 33.07 -4.67 5.71
CA ASP A 46 32.93 -3.34 5.13
C ASP A 46 31.45 -2.93 4.99
N GLU A 47 31.18 -1.63 4.88
CA GLU A 47 29.83 -1.11 4.64
C GLU A 47 29.21 -1.74 3.38
N ALA A 48 29.96 -1.81 2.30
CA ALA A 48 29.53 -2.39 1.02
C ALA A 48 29.23 -3.87 1.04
N ASP A 49 29.58 -4.59 2.12
CA ASP A 49 29.25 -6.01 2.23
C ASP A 49 27.75 -6.23 2.48
N PHE A 50 27.14 -5.37 3.28
CA PHE A 50 25.75 -5.55 3.73
C PHE A 50 24.84 -4.34 3.48
N GLU A 51 25.35 -3.23 2.97
CA GLU A 51 24.58 -2.03 2.65
C GLU A 51 24.77 -1.65 1.17
N HIS A 52 23.76 -1.04 0.57
CA HIS A 52 23.84 -0.53 -0.80
C HIS A 52 23.34 0.92 -0.85
N PRO A 53 24.11 1.88 -1.40
CA PRO A 53 23.76 3.31 -1.37
C PRO A 53 22.51 3.64 -2.18
N THR A 54 22.21 2.86 -3.21
CA THR A 54 21.09 3.06 -4.12
C THR A 54 20.39 1.73 -4.41
N PRO A 55 19.66 1.15 -3.43
CA PRO A 55 18.98 -0.13 -3.62
C PRO A 55 17.91 -0.01 -4.71
N PRO A 56 17.65 -1.08 -5.47
CA PRO A 56 16.51 -1.12 -6.39
C PRO A 56 15.20 -1.14 -5.62
N GLU A 57 14.08 -1.07 -6.34
CA GLU A 57 12.77 -1.29 -5.75
C GLU A 57 12.65 -2.73 -5.25
N VAL A 58 12.17 -2.91 -4.01
CA VAL A 58 11.98 -4.22 -3.36
C VAL A 58 10.51 -4.40 -3.02
N ALA A 59 9.90 -5.48 -3.48
CA ALA A 59 8.53 -5.84 -3.12
C ALA A 59 8.47 -6.69 -1.84
N LEU A 60 7.26 -6.83 -1.30
CA LEU A 60 7.02 -7.81 -0.23
C LEU A 60 7.21 -9.23 -0.78
N GLY A 61 7.91 -10.07 -0.01
CA GLY A 61 8.34 -11.39 -0.43
C GLY A 61 9.76 -11.45 -0.98
N GLU A 62 10.38 -10.29 -1.29
CA GLU A 62 11.71 -10.19 -1.91
C GLU A 62 12.82 -9.80 -0.92
N ARG A 63 12.48 -9.41 0.32
CA ARG A 63 13.49 -9.07 1.33
C ARG A 63 14.34 -10.27 1.71
N ALA A 64 15.59 -10.04 2.10
CA ALA A 64 16.52 -11.13 2.42
C ALA A 64 15.95 -12.17 3.40
N PHE A 65 15.33 -11.71 4.50
CA PHE A 65 14.72 -12.62 5.47
C PHE A 65 13.48 -13.35 4.91
N GLU A 66 12.72 -12.72 3.98
CA GLU A 66 11.56 -13.36 3.34
C GLU A 66 12.01 -14.49 2.40
N ILE A 67 13.11 -14.29 1.66
CA ILE A 67 13.71 -15.34 0.83
C ILE A 67 14.16 -16.52 1.71
N VAL A 68 14.83 -16.26 2.83
CA VAL A 68 15.20 -17.30 3.79
C VAL A 68 13.98 -18.01 4.37
N LEU A 69 12.94 -17.25 4.73
CA LEU A 69 11.68 -17.81 5.22
C LEU A 69 10.99 -18.68 4.15
N ALA A 70 10.97 -18.23 2.89
CA ALA A 70 10.40 -18.99 1.77
C ALA A 70 11.15 -20.31 1.53
N ARG A 71 12.49 -20.29 1.62
CA ARG A 71 13.31 -21.52 1.55
C ARG A 71 12.97 -22.50 2.68
N ARG A 72 12.78 -22.00 3.90
CA ARG A 72 12.36 -22.83 5.05
C ARG A 72 10.96 -23.40 4.86
N VAL A 73 10.03 -22.63 4.28
CA VAL A 73 8.69 -23.13 3.91
C VAL A 73 8.78 -24.23 2.86
N ALA A 74 9.60 -24.05 1.84
CA ALA A 74 9.84 -25.08 0.82
C ALA A 74 10.47 -26.37 1.43
N ALA A 75 11.22 -26.24 2.55
CA ALA A 75 11.75 -27.35 3.32
C ALA A 75 10.78 -27.93 4.37
N GLY A 76 9.49 -27.48 4.38
CA GLY A 76 8.43 -28.05 5.22
C GLY A 76 8.09 -27.25 6.49
N GLN A 77 8.65 -26.05 6.69
CA GLN A 77 8.26 -25.18 7.79
C GLN A 77 6.93 -24.46 7.45
N SER A 78 6.02 -24.33 8.42
CA SER A 78 4.78 -23.57 8.24
C SER A 78 4.93 -22.11 8.66
N THR A 79 4.27 -21.19 7.94
CA THR A 79 4.16 -19.77 8.29
C THR A 79 2.90 -19.17 7.70
N THR A 80 2.34 -18.17 8.37
CA THR A 80 1.24 -17.34 7.84
C THR A 80 1.74 -15.99 7.33
N TRP A 81 3.04 -15.77 7.26
CA TRP A 81 3.62 -14.48 6.92
C TRP A 81 3.20 -14.00 5.53
N PHE A 82 3.39 -14.82 4.52
CA PHE A 82 3.13 -14.45 3.12
C PHE A 82 1.65 -14.21 2.86
N GLU A 83 0.77 -15.04 3.42
CA GLU A 83 -0.68 -14.89 3.34
C GLU A 83 -1.14 -13.57 3.99
N ARG A 84 -0.69 -13.28 5.21
CA ARG A 84 -1.05 -12.05 5.95
C ARG A 84 -0.58 -10.77 5.27
N HIS A 85 0.47 -10.83 4.47
CA HIS A 85 1.04 -9.66 3.79
C HIS A 85 0.69 -9.61 2.30
N ALA A 86 -0.16 -10.53 1.82
CA ALA A 86 -0.52 -10.68 0.40
C ALA A 86 0.72 -10.67 -0.50
N SER A 87 1.77 -11.40 -0.09
CA SER A 87 3.05 -11.48 -0.79
C SER A 87 3.30 -12.89 -1.30
N THR A 88 3.99 -13.00 -2.43
CA THR A 88 4.36 -14.29 -3.01
C THR A 88 5.73 -14.71 -2.48
N PRO A 89 5.86 -15.90 -1.87
CA PRO A 89 7.16 -16.41 -1.45
C PRO A 89 8.03 -16.70 -2.68
N ILE A 90 9.28 -16.23 -2.66
CA ILE A 90 10.30 -16.55 -3.64
C ILE A 90 11.52 -17.15 -2.94
N THR A 91 12.14 -18.18 -3.52
CA THR A 91 13.33 -18.85 -2.96
C THR A 91 14.63 -18.34 -3.59
N GLU A 92 14.52 -17.65 -4.72
CA GLU A 92 15.64 -17.13 -5.48
C GLU A 92 15.68 -15.60 -5.43
N ILE A 93 16.88 -15.04 -5.48
CA ILE A 93 17.07 -13.58 -5.58
C ILE A 93 16.57 -13.13 -6.95
N PRO A 94 15.77 -12.03 -7.05
CA PRO A 94 15.26 -11.55 -8.31
C PRO A 94 16.36 -11.28 -9.34
N GLY A 95 16.28 -11.95 -10.49
CA GLY A 95 17.30 -11.87 -11.55
C GLY A 95 17.35 -10.51 -12.27
N HIS A 96 16.31 -9.68 -12.12
CA HIS A 96 16.25 -8.34 -12.72
C HIS A 96 16.96 -7.25 -11.90
N TRP A 97 17.41 -7.58 -10.67
CA TRP A 97 18.18 -6.65 -9.85
C TRP A 97 19.62 -6.50 -10.35
N PRO A 98 20.25 -5.34 -10.14
CA PRO A 98 21.67 -5.15 -10.43
C PRO A 98 22.55 -6.19 -9.72
N ASP A 99 23.63 -6.62 -10.38
CA ASP A 99 24.48 -7.70 -9.85
C ASP A 99 25.17 -7.34 -8.54
N ASP A 100 25.55 -6.08 -8.34
CA ASP A 100 26.13 -5.54 -7.10
C ASP A 100 25.15 -5.65 -5.93
N TYR A 101 23.88 -5.27 -6.14
CA TYR A 101 22.84 -5.42 -5.13
C TYR A 101 22.50 -6.90 -4.86
N ARG A 102 22.44 -7.73 -5.90
CA ARG A 102 22.25 -9.18 -5.74
C ARG A 102 23.34 -9.79 -4.88
N GLY A 103 24.60 -9.33 -5.04
CA GLY A 103 25.72 -9.74 -4.21
C GLY A 103 25.54 -9.35 -2.74
N VAL A 104 25.05 -8.16 -2.44
CA VAL A 104 24.71 -7.71 -1.07
C VAL A 104 23.62 -8.61 -0.48
N VAL A 105 22.54 -8.84 -1.20
CA VAL A 105 21.42 -9.70 -0.71
C VAL A 105 21.88 -11.13 -0.49
N GLN A 106 22.74 -11.66 -1.36
CA GLN A 106 23.31 -13.00 -1.18
C GLN A 106 24.11 -13.11 0.12
N ARG A 107 24.92 -12.11 0.46
CA ARG A 107 25.68 -12.06 1.73
C ARG A 107 24.75 -11.92 2.93
N ARG A 108 23.70 -11.12 2.83
CA ARG A 108 22.65 -11.00 3.86
C ARG A 108 21.99 -12.34 4.14
N ILE A 109 21.57 -13.06 3.11
CA ILE A 109 20.97 -14.39 3.22
C ILE A 109 21.93 -15.35 3.90
N ALA A 110 23.19 -15.42 3.45
CA ALA A 110 24.19 -16.29 4.04
C ALA A 110 24.41 -15.99 5.53
N LEU A 111 24.43 -14.70 5.91
CA LEU A 111 24.60 -14.31 7.31
C LEU A 111 23.36 -14.63 8.16
N ILE A 112 22.13 -14.42 7.65
CA ILE A 112 20.88 -14.81 8.33
C ILE A 112 20.85 -16.33 8.60
N GLU A 113 21.39 -17.13 7.69
CA GLU A 113 21.41 -18.60 7.80
C GLU A 113 22.52 -19.11 8.73
N SER A 114 23.66 -18.40 8.85
CA SER A 114 24.84 -18.83 9.59
C SER A 114 25.04 -18.21 10.97
N ASP A 115 24.62 -16.94 11.16
CA ASP A 115 24.78 -16.23 12.42
C ASP A 115 23.52 -16.32 13.28
N ARG A 116 23.69 -16.74 14.55
CA ARG A 116 22.56 -16.93 15.46
C ARG A 116 21.86 -15.61 15.84
N ASN A 117 22.62 -14.53 16.02
CA ASN A 117 22.07 -13.25 16.46
C ASN A 117 21.34 -12.57 15.31
N ILE A 118 21.98 -12.51 14.14
CA ILE A 118 21.33 -11.97 12.92
C ILE A 118 20.12 -12.84 12.55
N GLY A 119 20.24 -14.15 12.57
CA GLY A 119 19.10 -15.05 12.32
C GLY A 119 17.96 -14.91 13.32
N LEU A 120 18.21 -14.41 14.54
CA LEU A 120 17.17 -14.10 15.51
C LEU A 120 16.45 -12.78 15.18
N ILE A 121 17.19 -11.69 14.96
CA ILE A 121 16.61 -10.37 14.71
C ILE A 121 15.96 -10.26 13.32
N GLU A 122 16.35 -11.11 12.38
CA GLU A 122 15.76 -11.24 11.05
C GLU A 122 14.52 -12.15 11.01
N ARG A 123 13.99 -12.55 12.18
CA ARG A 123 12.72 -13.27 12.21
C ARG A 123 11.53 -12.36 11.88
N PRO A 124 10.48 -12.91 11.26
CA PRO A 124 9.26 -12.15 10.91
C PRO A 124 8.65 -11.36 12.07
N GLU A 125 8.78 -11.85 13.31
CA GLU A 125 8.23 -11.22 14.51
C GLU A 125 8.84 -9.85 14.80
N TYR A 126 10.10 -9.63 14.41
CA TYR A 126 10.85 -8.39 14.65
C TYR A 126 10.91 -7.47 13.44
N LYS A 127 10.41 -7.91 12.28
CA LYS A 127 10.46 -7.13 11.04
C LYS A 127 9.23 -6.24 10.88
N ARG A 128 9.43 -5.08 10.25
CA ARG A 128 8.35 -4.16 9.95
C ARG A 128 7.31 -4.83 9.07
N ARG A 129 6.06 -4.73 9.52
CA ARG A 129 4.89 -5.16 8.75
C ARG A 129 4.42 -4.02 7.88
N TRP A 130 4.28 -4.29 6.59
CA TRP A 130 3.80 -3.33 5.60
C TRP A 130 2.31 -3.55 5.30
N ASN A 131 1.53 -3.81 6.36
CA ASN A 131 0.07 -3.96 6.24
C ASN A 131 -0.54 -2.60 5.93
N SER A 132 -1.07 -2.45 4.75
CA SER A 132 -1.90 -1.32 4.35
C SER A 132 -3.09 -1.87 3.59
N PRO A 133 -4.26 -1.20 3.64
CA PRO A 133 -5.37 -1.54 2.77
C PRO A 133 -4.92 -1.56 1.30
N SER A 134 -5.61 -2.33 0.48
CA SER A 134 -5.35 -2.31 -0.97
C SER A 134 -5.62 -0.93 -1.55
N TRP A 135 -5.03 -0.62 -2.70
CA TRP A 135 -5.31 0.64 -3.39
C TRP A 135 -6.81 0.79 -3.70
N GLU A 136 -7.44 -0.28 -4.14
CA GLU A 136 -8.87 -0.34 -4.44
C GLU A 136 -9.72 0.03 -3.23
N SER A 137 -9.37 -0.48 -2.04
CA SER A 137 -10.05 -0.15 -0.79
C SER A 137 -9.87 1.32 -0.40
N LEU A 138 -8.65 1.86 -0.57
CA LEU A 138 -8.36 3.27 -0.28
C LEU A 138 -9.07 4.20 -1.27
N GLU A 139 -9.08 3.85 -2.55
CA GLU A 139 -9.77 4.60 -3.60
C GLU A 139 -11.27 4.62 -3.36
N GLN A 140 -11.88 3.46 -3.09
CA GLN A 140 -13.31 3.36 -2.79
C GLN A 140 -13.70 4.17 -1.54
N ALA A 141 -12.89 4.09 -0.48
CA ALA A 141 -13.13 4.89 0.73
C ALA A 141 -13.04 6.40 0.43
N ALA A 142 -12.02 6.84 -0.28
CA ALA A 142 -11.83 8.27 -0.60
C ALA A 142 -12.94 8.81 -1.51
N LEU A 143 -13.36 8.05 -2.53
CA LEU A 143 -14.48 8.42 -3.40
C LEU A 143 -15.80 8.46 -2.61
N ARG A 144 -16.05 7.50 -1.73
CA ARG A 144 -17.20 7.48 -0.85
C ARG A 144 -17.23 8.68 0.09
N ASP A 145 -16.12 8.99 0.74
CA ASP A 145 -16.03 10.13 1.66
C ASP A 145 -16.27 11.45 0.93
N TRP A 146 -15.76 11.58 -0.31
CA TRP A 146 -16.03 12.77 -1.14
C TRP A 146 -17.52 12.89 -1.49
N LEU A 147 -18.16 11.79 -1.88
CA LEU A 147 -19.60 11.75 -2.19
C LEU A 147 -20.43 12.12 -0.96
N LEU A 148 -20.11 11.57 0.21
CA LEU A 148 -20.79 11.91 1.46
C LEU A 148 -20.62 13.38 1.82
N ALA A 149 -19.40 13.94 1.75
CA ALA A 149 -19.15 15.35 1.97
C ALA A 149 -19.93 16.25 0.98
N ARG A 150 -20.12 15.76 -0.26
CA ARG A 150 -20.92 16.49 -1.25
C ARG A 150 -22.42 16.45 -0.91
N LEU A 151 -22.92 15.32 -0.41
CA LEU A 151 -24.32 15.20 0.09
C LEU A 151 -24.60 16.16 1.25
N GLU A 152 -23.62 16.40 2.12
CA GLU A 152 -23.72 17.30 3.26
C GLU A 152 -23.66 18.79 2.87
N SER A 153 -23.41 19.12 1.60
CA SER A 153 -23.31 20.51 1.16
C SER A 153 -24.61 21.28 1.44
N PRO A 154 -24.55 22.48 2.09
CA PRO A 154 -25.71 23.26 2.47
C PRO A 154 -26.69 23.56 1.31
N ARG A 155 -26.19 23.64 0.09
CA ARG A 155 -26.98 23.89 -1.12
C ARG A 155 -28.12 22.89 -1.38
N TYR A 156 -28.03 21.68 -0.82
CA TYR A 156 -29.05 20.64 -0.96
C TYR A 156 -30.06 20.66 0.19
N TRP A 157 -29.73 21.33 1.30
CA TRP A 157 -30.52 21.30 2.53
C TRP A 157 -31.16 22.63 2.89
N ALA A 158 -30.67 23.76 2.34
CA ALA A 158 -31.18 25.08 2.62
C ALA A 158 -31.30 25.92 1.33
N ALA A 159 -32.39 26.70 1.19
CA ALA A 159 -32.55 27.57 0.06
C ALA A 159 -31.61 28.80 0.11
N SER A 160 -31.13 29.17 1.30
CA SER A 160 -30.10 30.18 1.53
C SER A 160 -29.26 29.84 2.74
N ALA A 161 -28.05 30.44 2.85
CA ALA A 161 -27.15 30.22 3.98
C ALA A 161 -27.72 30.63 5.36
N GLU A 162 -28.77 31.44 5.35
CA GLU A 162 -29.44 31.95 6.56
C GLU A 162 -30.62 31.06 6.98
N GLN A 163 -31.04 30.12 6.16
CA GLN A 163 -32.15 29.22 6.46
C GLN A 163 -31.66 27.92 7.15
N LEU A 164 -32.48 27.44 8.09
CA LEU A 164 -32.26 26.14 8.70
C LEU A 164 -32.40 25.02 7.67
N PRO A 165 -31.61 23.96 7.78
CA PRO A 165 -31.71 22.78 6.92
C PRO A 165 -33.13 22.21 6.94
N GLN A 166 -33.65 21.87 5.76
CA GLN A 166 -34.96 21.25 5.61
C GLN A 166 -34.84 19.77 5.40
N ILE A 167 -35.77 19.03 5.99
CA ILE A 167 -35.88 17.58 5.74
C ILE A 167 -36.21 17.36 4.26
N THR A 168 -35.42 16.55 3.58
CA THR A 168 -35.64 16.17 2.19
C THR A 168 -35.62 14.66 2.06
N SER A 169 -36.36 14.12 1.07
CA SER A 169 -36.29 12.68 0.76
C SER A 169 -35.03 12.35 -0.06
N THR A 170 -34.58 11.09 0.04
CA THR A 170 -33.47 10.59 -0.77
C THR A 170 -33.72 10.73 -2.27
N SER A 171 -34.96 10.56 -2.73
CA SER A 171 -35.33 10.74 -4.14
C SER A 171 -35.15 12.18 -4.58
N ARG A 172 -35.64 13.16 -3.79
CA ARG A 172 -35.50 14.60 -4.12
C ARG A 172 -34.02 15.02 -4.08
N LEU A 173 -33.26 14.50 -3.16
CA LEU A 173 -31.81 14.72 -3.09
C LEU A 173 -31.12 14.15 -4.33
N ALA A 174 -31.47 12.94 -4.74
CA ALA A 174 -30.94 12.30 -5.94
C ALA A 174 -31.25 13.08 -7.22
N ASP A 175 -32.50 13.63 -7.35
CA ASP A 175 -32.89 14.47 -8.47
C ASP A 175 -32.04 15.75 -8.55
N ALA A 176 -31.75 16.36 -7.41
CA ALA A 176 -30.87 17.54 -7.37
C ALA A 176 -29.41 17.19 -7.76
N LEU A 177 -28.91 16.03 -7.31
CA LEU A 177 -27.54 15.58 -7.56
C LEU A 177 -27.29 15.16 -9.00
N GLN A 178 -28.31 14.70 -9.74
CA GLN A 178 -28.19 14.39 -11.18
C GLN A 178 -27.75 15.63 -12.00
N HIS A 179 -28.00 16.84 -11.53
CA HIS A 179 -27.59 18.09 -12.17
C HIS A 179 -26.24 18.62 -11.66
N ASP A 180 -25.62 17.92 -10.70
CA ASP A 180 -24.27 18.22 -10.22
C ASP A 180 -23.23 17.42 -11.00
N ALA A 181 -22.61 18.06 -11.99
CA ALA A 181 -21.62 17.41 -12.85
C ALA A 181 -20.43 16.85 -12.07
N GLU A 182 -20.01 17.52 -10.97
CA GLU A 182 -18.91 17.03 -10.13
C GLU A 182 -19.31 15.77 -9.34
N PHE A 183 -20.54 15.75 -8.81
CA PHE A 183 -21.08 14.57 -8.14
C PHE A 183 -21.19 13.41 -9.12
N MET A 184 -21.74 13.62 -10.31
CA MET A 184 -21.90 12.57 -11.31
C MET A 184 -20.56 11.99 -11.76
N GLN A 185 -19.52 12.82 -11.94
CA GLN A 185 -18.18 12.35 -12.29
C GLN A 185 -17.58 11.44 -11.20
N ILE A 186 -17.69 11.81 -9.93
CA ILE A 186 -17.16 11.00 -8.83
C ILE A 186 -18.03 9.77 -8.61
N ALA A 187 -19.35 9.87 -8.77
CA ALA A 187 -20.27 8.74 -8.67
C ALA A 187 -19.99 7.66 -9.72
N GLU A 188 -19.65 8.05 -10.95
CA GLU A 188 -19.25 7.13 -12.02
C GLU A 188 -17.94 6.41 -11.67
N LEU A 189 -16.95 7.13 -11.13
CA LEU A 189 -15.70 6.52 -10.66
C LEU A 189 -15.94 5.54 -9.51
N TYR A 190 -16.83 5.88 -8.57
CA TYR A 190 -17.18 5.04 -7.42
C TYR A 190 -17.96 3.79 -7.83
N ALA A 191 -18.95 3.93 -8.72
CA ALA A 191 -19.74 2.83 -9.25
C ALA A 191 -18.93 1.93 -10.20
N GLY A 192 -17.89 2.45 -10.83
CA GLY A 192 -17.08 1.77 -11.84
C GLY A 192 -17.72 1.66 -13.22
N HIS A 193 -18.91 2.26 -13.42
CA HIS A 193 -19.64 2.27 -14.70
C HIS A 193 -20.58 3.48 -14.77
N ALA A 194 -20.92 3.92 -15.99
CA ALA A 194 -21.77 5.09 -16.23
C ALA A 194 -23.29 4.81 -16.03
N ASP A 195 -23.72 3.57 -16.06
CA ASP A 195 -25.15 3.17 -16.02
C ASP A 195 -25.70 3.00 -14.59
N PHE A 196 -25.13 3.68 -13.60
CA PHE A 196 -25.65 3.63 -12.24
C PHE A 196 -26.91 4.48 -12.06
N ARG A 197 -27.77 4.06 -11.11
CA ARG A 197 -28.97 4.81 -10.74
C ARG A 197 -28.65 5.74 -9.56
N THR A 198 -28.70 7.04 -9.77
CA THR A 198 -28.36 8.04 -8.73
C THR A 198 -29.21 7.86 -7.47
N ALA A 199 -30.50 7.55 -7.60
CA ALA A 199 -31.38 7.34 -6.44
C ALA A 199 -30.96 6.11 -5.60
N GLN A 200 -30.52 5.04 -6.25
CA GLN A 200 -30.01 3.86 -5.56
C GLN A 200 -28.69 4.15 -4.87
N LEU A 201 -27.75 4.80 -5.58
CA LEU A 201 -26.46 5.18 -5.02
C LEU A 201 -26.62 6.08 -3.79
N VAL A 202 -27.48 7.12 -3.87
CA VAL A 202 -27.76 8.01 -2.74
C VAL A 202 -28.35 7.24 -1.56
N ALA A 203 -29.28 6.31 -1.81
CA ALA A 203 -29.85 5.48 -0.75
C ALA A 203 -28.79 4.60 -0.07
N GLU A 204 -27.85 4.01 -0.83
CA GLU A 204 -26.74 3.20 -0.31
C GLU A 204 -25.72 4.03 0.48
N LEU A 205 -25.47 5.27 0.06
CA LEU A 205 -24.52 6.14 0.75
C LEU A 205 -25.02 6.61 2.12
N VAL A 206 -26.35 6.79 2.29
CA VAL A 206 -26.97 7.30 3.53
C VAL A 206 -27.53 6.20 4.45
N ALA A 207 -27.50 4.94 4.02
CA ALA A 207 -27.90 3.78 4.82
C ALA A 207 -26.81 3.42 5.86
#